data_3f01ce4d5f0556725c4aa57cef628ae9
#
_entry.id   3f01ce4d5f0556725c4aa57cef628ae9
#
_cell.length_a   1.000
_cell.length_b   1.000
_cell.length_c   1.000
_cell.angle_alpha   90.00
_cell.angle_beta   90.00
_cell.angle_gamma   90.00
#
_symmetry.space_group_name_H-M   'P 1'
#
loop_
_entity.id
_entity.type
_entity.pdbx_description
1 polymer ?
#
loop_
_entity_poly.entity_id
_entity_poly.type
_entity_poly.pdbx_seq_one_letter_code
_entity_poly.pdbx_strand_id
1 'polypeptide(L)'
;MDDTKKPAPRNTGETLACLIIDDPLLKPTYGCLDYRKLLGEMKAHNFFTEIAFIPYNYRRSDPETVRLFADNADRLGICVHGCNHTSNEFGGGDYRRLRELAESALWRMEEHKKNTGLPYDPIMVFPQGKFSSTAMKALRDAGYLAAFNSKITATDRQTLPDNEYQQPATKIYHDFPLFLRRYPEDRADFVRDVQWGRPIVVVEHHAAFKNGFRAMTDLVDWINTLGNIRWTSLLNIAEYYLGEKAPDIRPKTRPSPERLRARLKIAVRRRLSEARDNYIETNDLMTRIYRLIRG
;
A
#
# COMPACT_ATOMS: atom_id res chain seq x y z
N MET A 1 -2.36 1.35 -41.21
CA MET A 1 -1.23 0.64 -40.60
C MET A 1 -1.54 0.43 -39.15
N ASP A 2 -1.95 -0.79 -38.87
CA ASP A 2 -2.44 -1.25 -37.60
C ASP A 2 -1.23 -1.82 -36.84
N ASP A 3 -0.78 -1.14 -35.82
CA ASP A 3 0.35 -1.59 -35.00
C ASP A 3 0.03 -1.52 -33.51
N THR A 4 -1.09 -2.17 -33.15
CA THR A 4 -1.40 -2.51 -31.75
C THR A 4 -0.78 -3.87 -31.41
N LYS A 5 0.53 -3.99 -31.45
CA LYS A 5 1.22 -5.14 -30.86
C LYS A 5 1.13 -5.04 -29.33
N LYS A 6 0.09 -5.68 -28.77
CA LYS A 6 0.00 -6.00 -27.36
C LYS A 6 1.18 -6.87 -26.98
N PRO A 7 1.92 -6.57 -25.91
CA PRO A 7 2.85 -7.54 -25.37
C PRO A 7 2.04 -8.77 -24.96
N ALA A 8 2.36 -9.91 -25.55
CA ALA A 8 1.80 -11.18 -25.12
C ALA A 8 2.15 -11.37 -23.63
N PRO A 9 1.24 -11.93 -22.80
CA PRO A 9 1.57 -12.23 -21.43
C PRO A 9 2.86 -13.05 -21.43
N ARG A 10 3.86 -12.62 -20.67
CA ARG A 10 5.07 -13.40 -20.44
C ARG A 10 4.62 -14.65 -19.68
N ASN A 11 4.27 -15.71 -20.40
CA ASN A 11 3.92 -16.99 -19.79
C ASN A 11 5.21 -17.66 -19.28
N THR A 12 5.78 -17.10 -18.20
CA THR A 12 6.92 -17.69 -17.49
C THR A 12 6.49 -18.83 -16.58
N GLY A 13 5.20 -19.09 -16.49
CA GLY A 13 4.64 -20.06 -15.54
C GLY A 13 4.73 -19.61 -14.07
N GLU A 14 5.25 -18.41 -13.79
CA GLU A 14 5.37 -17.86 -12.44
C GLU A 14 4.37 -16.72 -12.21
N THR A 15 3.68 -16.77 -11.06
CA THR A 15 2.77 -15.70 -10.59
C THR A 15 3.37 -15.02 -9.37
N LEU A 16 3.51 -13.69 -9.42
CA LEU A 16 4.01 -12.91 -8.29
C LEU A 16 2.89 -12.62 -7.29
N ALA A 17 3.23 -12.65 -5.99
CA ALA A 17 2.28 -12.41 -4.91
C ALA A 17 2.84 -11.46 -3.84
N CYS A 18 1.95 -10.71 -3.18
CA CYS A 18 2.27 -9.85 -2.03
C CYS A 18 1.07 -9.76 -1.07
N LEU A 19 1.33 -9.76 0.24
CA LEU A 19 0.36 -9.37 1.25
C LEU A 19 0.58 -7.90 1.61
N ILE A 20 -0.46 -7.08 1.58
CA ILE A 20 -0.43 -5.68 2.04
C ILE A 20 -1.17 -5.58 3.37
N ILE A 21 -0.57 -4.92 4.35
CA ILE A 21 -1.27 -4.55 5.59
C ILE A 21 -1.36 -3.02 5.65
N ASP A 22 -2.59 -2.50 5.62
CA ASP A 22 -2.85 -1.06 5.62
C ASP A 22 -2.70 -0.45 7.02
N ASP A 23 -2.16 0.78 7.09
CA ASP A 23 -2.14 1.68 8.24
C ASP A 23 -1.05 1.50 9.31
N PRO A 24 -0.44 0.35 9.59
CA PRO A 24 0.37 0.21 10.79
C PRO A 24 1.54 1.19 10.89
N LEU A 25 1.80 1.64 12.12
CA LEU A 25 3.07 2.26 12.47
C LEU A 25 4.16 1.19 12.57
N LEU A 26 5.39 1.55 12.26
CA LEU A 26 6.56 0.69 12.53
C LEU A 26 6.90 0.77 14.03
N LYS A 27 6.15 0.03 14.83
CA LYS A 27 6.35 -0.21 16.27
C LYS A 27 6.24 -1.70 16.53
N PRO A 28 6.83 -2.24 17.61
CA PRO A 28 6.82 -3.68 17.89
C PRO A 28 5.43 -4.31 17.75
N THR A 29 4.41 -3.59 18.20
CA THR A 29 2.99 -3.90 18.03
C THR A 29 2.21 -2.68 17.55
N TYR A 30 1.19 -2.88 16.72
CA TYR A 30 0.22 -1.87 16.29
C TYR A 30 -1.17 -2.50 16.17
N GLY A 31 -2.11 -2.08 17.03
CA GLY A 31 -3.39 -2.74 17.14
C GLY A 31 -3.21 -4.23 17.47
N CYS A 32 -3.75 -5.10 16.64
CA CYS A 32 -3.63 -6.55 16.80
C CYS A 32 -2.40 -7.15 16.09
N LEU A 33 -1.57 -6.34 15.44
CA LEU A 33 -0.40 -6.78 14.69
C LEU A 33 0.85 -6.74 15.56
N ASP A 34 1.55 -7.88 15.65
CA ASP A 34 2.89 -8.03 16.24
C ASP A 34 3.86 -8.40 15.11
N TYR A 35 4.82 -7.54 14.81
CA TYR A 35 5.74 -7.73 13.68
C TYR A 35 6.70 -8.91 13.86
N ARG A 36 7.08 -9.26 15.09
CA ARG A 36 7.96 -10.42 15.33
C ARG A 36 7.20 -11.72 15.06
N LYS A 37 5.94 -11.81 15.51
CA LYS A 37 5.07 -12.95 15.21
C LYS A 37 4.78 -13.03 13.72
N LEU A 38 4.40 -11.91 13.08
CA LEU A 38 4.20 -11.87 11.62
C LEU A 38 5.43 -12.42 10.88
N LEU A 39 6.63 -11.97 11.23
CA LEU A 39 7.87 -12.46 10.60
C LEU A 39 8.07 -13.96 10.82
N GLY A 40 7.71 -14.48 11.99
CA GLY A 40 7.74 -15.92 12.25
C GLY A 40 6.84 -16.70 11.28
N GLU A 41 5.60 -16.25 11.11
CA GLU A 41 4.65 -16.84 10.16
C GLU A 41 5.12 -16.72 8.71
N MET A 42 5.68 -15.56 8.33
CA MET A 42 6.23 -15.36 6.98
C MET A 42 7.34 -16.33 6.64
N LYS A 43 8.21 -16.64 7.61
CA LYS A 43 9.27 -17.64 7.44
C LYS A 43 8.73 -19.06 7.38
N ALA A 44 7.71 -19.38 8.19
CA ALA A 44 7.09 -20.70 8.24
C ALA A 44 6.28 -21.04 6.98
N HIS A 45 5.54 -20.05 6.44
CA HIS A 45 4.61 -20.21 5.31
C HIS A 45 5.11 -19.62 3.99
N ASN A 46 6.34 -19.08 3.97
CA ASN A 46 7.02 -18.55 2.80
C ASN A 46 6.23 -17.47 2.03
N PHE A 47 5.94 -16.34 2.67
CA PHE A 47 5.30 -15.19 2.02
C PHE A 47 6.03 -13.88 2.30
N PHE A 48 5.69 -12.82 1.55
CA PHE A 48 6.19 -11.45 1.68
C PHE A 48 5.07 -10.52 2.12
N THR A 49 5.37 -9.60 3.02
CA THR A 49 4.41 -8.58 3.46
C THR A 49 4.93 -7.17 3.21
N GLU A 50 4.09 -6.34 2.64
CA GLU A 50 4.32 -4.92 2.49
C GLU A 50 3.40 -4.13 3.43
N ILE A 51 3.98 -3.23 4.21
CA ILE A 51 3.19 -2.31 5.03
C ILE A 51 2.87 -1.07 4.21
N ALA A 52 1.59 -0.80 3.99
CA ALA A 52 1.16 0.45 3.42
C ALA A 52 1.31 1.55 4.49
N PHE A 53 2.51 2.15 4.50
CA PHE A 53 2.95 3.10 5.52
C PHE A 53 2.41 4.50 5.22
N ILE A 54 1.84 5.14 6.25
CA ILE A 54 1.32 6.51 6.13
C ILE A 54 2.47 7.51 6.27
N PRO A 55 2.83 8.27 5.22
CA PRO A 55 3.97 9.18 5.23
C PRO A 55 3.93 10.26 6.32
N TYR A 56 2.73 10.62 6.80
CA TYR A 56 2.61 11.51 7.97
C TYR A 56 3.41 11.02 9.19
N ASN A 57 3.64 9.73 9.30
CA ASN A 57 4.31 9.07 10.41
C ASN A 57 5.84 8.96 10.26
N TYR A 58 6.44 9.58 9.27
CA TYR A 58 7.85 9.44 8.88
C TYR A 58 8.91 9.65 9.99
N ARG A 59 8.52 10.26 11.11
CA ARG A 59 9.39 10.48 12.30
C ARG A 59 8.98 9.65 13.52
N ARG A 60 8.14 8.64 13.33
CA ARG A 60 7.47 7.94 14.43
C ARG A 60 7.77 6.44 14.48
N SER A 61 8.69 5.99 13.62
CA SER A 61 9.11 4.59 13.59
C SER A 61 10.01 4.27 14.79
N ASP A 62 9.78 3.09 15.37
CA ASP A 62 10.61 2.56 16.43
C ASP A 62 11.90 1.98 15.85
N PRO A 63 13.08 2.28 16.43
CA PRO A 63 14.37 1.82 15.89
C PRO A 63 14.53 0.30 15.83
N GLU A 64 14.00 -0.43 16.80
CA GLU A 64 14.08 -1.91 16.79
C GLU A 64 13.21 -2.50 15.68
N THR A 65 12.02 -1.94 15.49
CA THR A 65 11.12 -2.35 14.41
C THR A 65 11.72 -2.03 13.04
N VAL A 66 12.34 -0.85 12.89
CA VAL A 66 13.06 -0.49 11.66
C VAL A 66 14.17 -1.49 11.36
N ARG A 67 14.95 -1.88 12.39
CA ARG A 67 16.03 -2.89 12.24
C ARG A 67 15.45 -4.24 11.85
N LEU A 68 14.31 -4.65 12.45
CA LEU A 68 13.63 -5.89 12.06
C LEU A 68 13.30 -5.92 10.56
N PHE A 69 12.83 -4.81 10.00
CA PHE A 69 12.54 -4.68 8.56
C PHE A 69 13.83 -4.72 7.74
N ALA A 70 14.86 -3.97 8.12
CA ALA A 70 16.12 -3.90 7.40
C ALA A 70 16.82 -5.28 7.36
N ASP A 71 16.82 -6.01 8.47
CA ASP A 71 17.43 -7.34 8.59
C ASP A 71 16.64 -8.45 7.86
N ASN A 72 15.39 -8.17 7.44
CA ASN A 72 14.50 -9.11 6.75
C ASN A 72 13.86 -8.46 5.51
N ALA A 73 14.63 -7.69 4.75
CA ALA A 73 14.16 -7.01 3.54
C ALA A 73 13.73 -7.97 2.41
N ASP A 74 14.10 -9.25 2.50
CA ASP A 74 13.61 -10.33 1.64
C ASP A 74 12.17 -10.75 1.97
N ARG A 75 11.60 -10.27 3.07
CA ARG A 75 10.27 -10.63 3.59
C ARG A 75 9.39 -9.42 3.89
N LEU A 76 9.96 -8.32 4.36
CA LEU A 76 9.25 -7.13 4.84
C LEU A 76 9.62 -5.91 4.02
N GLY A 77 8.63 -5.17 3.54
CA GLY A 77 8.77 -3.89 2.86
C GLY A 77 7.79 -2.84 3.36
N ILE A 78 7.97 -1.62 2.90
CA ILE A 78 7.02 -0.52 3.10
C ILE A 78 6.75 0.20 1.79
N CYS A 79 5.50 0.54 1.51
CA CYS A 79 5.08 1.40 0.42
C CYS A 79 4.32 2.63 0.91
N VAL A 80 3.84 3.46 0.01
CA VAL A 80 3.21 4.75 0.33
C VAL A 80 1.71 4.61 0.51
N HIS A 81 1.16 4.95 1.68
CA HIS A 81 -0.28 4.95 1.96
C HIS A 81 -0.85 6.36 2.08
N GLY A 82 -1.22 6.95 0.95
CA GLY A 82 -1.64 8.34 0.89
C GLY A 82 -0.53 9.31 1.27
N CYS A 83 -0.89 10.43 1.90
CA CYS A 83 0.05 11.41 2.45
C CYS A 83 -0.19 11.64 3.95
N ASN A 84 -1.43 12.00 4.31
CA ASN A 84 -1.88 12.27 5.68
C ASN A 84 -2.95 11.27 6.15
N HIS A 85 -3.41 10.40 5.25
CA HIS A 85 -4.52 9.49 5.44
C HIS A 85 -5.82 10.20 5.87
N THR A 86 -6.12 11.34 5.22
CA THR A 86 -7.38 12.06 5.45
C THR A 86 -8.49 11.51 4.55
N SER A 87 -9.75 11.71 4.96
CA SER A 87 -10.89 11.24 4.16
C SER A 87 -10.86 11.83 2.75
N ASN A 88 -11.02 10.95 1.73
CA ASN A 88 -11.05 11.32 0.32
C ASN A 88 -9.82 12.13 -0.15
N GLU A 89 -8.65 11.83 0.40
CA GLU A 89 -7.43 12.60 0.20
C GLU A 89 -7.03 12.74 -1.27
N PHE A 90 -7.14 11.65 -2.03
CA PHE A 90 -6.83 11.57 -3.46
C PHE A 90 -8.07 11.48 -4.38
N GLY A 91 -9.26 11.67 -3.84
CA GLY A 91 -10.51 11.56 -4.60
C GLY A 91 -11.01 12.86 -5.25
N GLY A 92 -10.29 13.98 -5.10
CA GLY A 92 -10.64 15.26 -5.69
C GLY A 92 -10.13 15.45 -7.13
N GLY A 93 -10.54 16.55 -7.79
CA GLY A 93 -10.15 16.86 -9.18
C GLY A 93 -9.08 17.96 -9.32
N ASP A 94 -8.65 18.58 -8.22
CA ASP A 94 -7.60 19.62 -8.27
C ASP A 94 -6.21 19.01 -8.45
N TYR A 95 -5.72 19.01 -9.69
CA TYR A 95 -4.43 18.45 -10.07
C TYR A 95 -3.27 19.04 -9.27
N ARG A 96 -3.23 20.36 -9.08
CA ARG A 96 -2.13 21.02 -8.36
C ARG A 96 -2.04 20.53 -6.92
N ARG A 97 -3.17 20.51 -6.24
CA ARG A 97 -3.27 19.99 -4.86
C ARG A 97 -2.91 18.51 -4.76
N LEU A 98 -3.39 17.69 -5.70
CA LEU A 98 -3.10 16.25 -5.72
C LEU A 98 -1.61 15.98 -5.96
N ARG A 99 -0.98 16.76 -6.85
CA ARG A 99 0.44 16.68 -7.08
C ARG A 99 1.26 17.12 -5.86
N GLU A 100 0.90 18.22 -5.21
CA GLU A 100 1.52 18.65 -3.97
C GLU A 100 1.42 17.59 -2.86
N LEU A 101 0.29 16.88 -2.75
CA LEU A 101 0.12 15.75 -1.82
C LEU A 101 1.04 14.58 -2.17
N ALA A 102 1.09 14.19 -3.44
CA ALA A 102 1.93 13.10 -3.93
C ALA A 102 3.42 13.38 -3.70
N GLU A 103 3.89 14.57 -4.07
CA GLU A 103 5.27 15.01 -3.84
C GLU A 103 5.60 15.12 -2.34
N SER A 104 4.64 15.58 -1.52
CA SER A 104 4.81 15.66 -0.06
C SER A 104 4.94 14.29 0.57
N ALA A 105 4.19 13.31 0.08
CA ALA A 105 4.28 11.93 0.56
C ALA A 105 5.67 11.34 0.25
N LEU A 106 6.15 11.46 -1.00
CA LEU A 106 7.48 10.99 -1.38
C LEU A 106 8.59 11.69 -0.61
N TRP A 107 8.50 13.02 -0.43
CA TRP A 107 9.46 13.76 0.39
C TRP A 107 9.54 13.21 1.82
N ARG A 108 8.39 12.90 2.44
CA ARG A 108 8.36 12.31 3.78
C ARG A 108 8.95 10.91 3.82
N MET A 109 8.71 10.11 2.78
CA MET A 109 9.31 8.77 2.66
C MET A 109 10.83 8.85 2.49
N GLU A 110 11.34 9.80 1.70
CA GLU A 110 12.79 10.04 1.59
C GLU A 110 13.40 10.51 2.92
N GLU A 111 12.72 11.41 3.66
CA GLU A 111 13.18 11.79 5.00
C GLU A 111 13.12 10.62 5.98
N HIS A 112 12.12 9.72 5.87
CA HIS A 112 12.08 8.48 6.64
C HIS A 112 13.29 7.60 6.33
N LYS A 113 13.52 7.32 5.05
CA LYS A 113 14.68 6.53 4.57
C LYS A 113 16.00 7.13 5.04
N LYS A 114 16.16 8.44 4.93
CA LYS A 114 17.37 9.15 5.38
C LYS A 114 17.62 9.00 6.89
N ASN A 115 16.54 9.05 7.69
CA ASN A 115 16.63 8.97 9.15
C ASN A 115 16.78 7.55 9.68
N THR A 116 16.28 6.55 8.96
CA THR A 116 16.18 5.16 9.42
C THR A 116 17.05 4.19 8.64
N GLY A 117 17.47 4.55 7.43
CA GLY A 117 18.12 3.64 6.48
C GLY A 117 17.15 2.69 5.76
N LEU A 118 15.87 2.63 6.16
CA LEU A 118 14.89 1.70 5.58
C LEU A 118 14.41 2.20 4.21
N PRO A 119 14.63 1.44 3.12
CA PRO A 119 14.09 1.76 1.81
C PRO A 119 12.56 1.64 1.78
N TYR A 120 11.93 2.20 0.75
CA TYR A 120 10.50 2.08 0.51
C TYR A 120 10.20 1.89 -0.98
N ASP A 121 9.07 1.28 -1.28
CA ASP A 121 8.58 1.14 -2.64
C ASP A 121 7.80 2.41 -3.04
N PRO A 122 8.13 3.05 -4.19
CA PRO A 122 7.42 4.23 -4.70
C PRO A 122 6.07 3.84 -5.34
N ILE A 123 5.31 3.07 -4.63
CA ILE A 123 4.01 2.53 -4.99
C ILE A 123 2.95 3.19 -4.12
N MET A 124 1.86 3.66 -4.74
CA MET A 124 0.74 4.26 -4.01
C MET A 124 -0.32 3.22 -3.66
N VAL A 125 -0.68 3.16 -2.41
CA VAL A 125 -1.90 2.52 -1.91
C VAL A 125 -2.85 3.61 -1.41
N PHE A 126 -4.06 3.69 -2.00
CA PHE A 126 -4.96 4.80 -1.69
C PHE A 126 -5.71 4.59 -0.38
N PRO A 127 -5.70 5.59 0.54
CA PRO A 127 -6.55 5.57 1.73
C PRO A 127 -8.03 5.38 1.38
N GLN A 128 -8.70 4.47 2.08
CA GLN A 128 -10.13 4.13 1.87
C GLN A 128 -10.45 3.66 0.44
N GLY A 129 -9.46 3.33 -0.35
CA GLY A 129 -9.63 2.93 -1.75
C GLY A 129 -10.16 4.04 -2.66
N LYS A 130 -10.06 5.33 -2.27
CA LYS A 130 -10.63 6.48 -3.01
C LYS A 130 -9.55 7.24 -3.77
N PHE A 131 -9.72 7.33 -5.08
CA PHE A 131 -8.85 8.09 -5.98
C PHE A 131 -9.66 8.68 -7.15
N SER A 132 -9.16 9.75 -7.76
CA SER A 132 -9.66 10.30 -9.03
C SER A 132 -8.71 9.97 -10.17
N SER A 133 -9.18 10.05 -11.41
CA SER A 133 -8.31 9.93 -12.58
C SER A 133 -7.21 11.00 -12.60
N THR A 134 -7.56 12.21 -12.14
CA THR A 134 -6.60 13.32 -11.96
C THR A 134 -5.50 12.97 -10.93
N ALA A 135 -5.83 12.21 -9.87
CA ALA A 135 -4.85 11.74 -8.91
C ALA A 135 -3.83 10.79 -9.54
N MET A 136 -4.28 9.89 -10.42
CA MET A 136 -3.38 8.98 -11.15
C MET A 136 -2.36 9.76 -12.00
N LYS A 137 -2.82 10.81 -12.72
CA LYS A 137 -1.93 11.71 -13.44
C LYS A 137 -0.93 12.41 -12.50
N ALA A 138 -1.40 12.89 -11.36
CA ALA A 138 -0.54 13.58 -10.39
C ALA A 138 0.54 12.66 -9.80
N LEU A 139 0.21 11.38 -9.54
CA LEU A 139 1.16 10.37 -9.07
C LEU A 139 2.23 10.07 -10.10
N ARG A 140 1.83 9.83 -11.37
CA ARG A 140 2.77 9.64 -12.46
C ARG A 140 3.76 10.79 -12.55
N ASP A 141 3.24 12.01 -12.60
CA ASP A 141 4.06 13.22 -12.76
C ASP A 141 4.93 13.50 -11.51
N ALA A 142 4.56 12.96 -10.33
CA ALA A 142 5.37 13.00 -9.11
C ALA A 142 6.48 11.93 -9.08
N GLY A 143 6.42 10.89 -9.93
CA GLY A 143 7.44 9.86 -10.03
C GLY A 143 7.09 8.54 -9.34
N TYR A 144 5.82 8.26 -9.03
CA TYR A 144 5.40 6.93 -8.63
C TYR A 144 5.45 5.97 -9.83
N LEU A 145 5.72 4.69 -9.57
CA LEU A 145 5.75 3.67 -10.61
C LEU A 145 4.35 3.11 -10.90
N ALA A 146 3.56 2.85 -9.86
CA ALA A 146 2.22 2.27 -9.97
C ALA A 146 1.34 2.61 -8.77
N ALA A 147 0.06 2.29 -8.86
CA ALA A 147 -0.85 2.23 -7.72
C ALA A 147 -1.43 0.82 -7.56
N PHE A 148 -1.71 0.45 -6.29
CA PHE A 148 -2.43 -0.77 -5.92
C PHE A 148 -3.67 -0.40 -5.12
N ASN A 149 -4.85 -0.89 -5.53
CA ASN A 149 -6.11 -0.50 -4.88
C ASN A 149 -7.15 -1.61 -4.93
N SER A 150 -8.07 -1.64 -3.96
CA SER A 150 -9.19 -2.61 -3.94
C SER A 150 -10.34 -2.21 -4.87
N LYS A 151 -10.35 -0.97 -5.35
CA LYS A 151 -11.35 -0.44 -6.30
C LYS A 151 -10.65 0.05 -7.54
N ILE A 152 -11.21 -0.30 -8.69
CA ILE A 152 -10.68 0.08 -10.01
C ILE A 152 -11.37 1.31 -10.61
N THR A 153 -12.50 1.74 -10.03
CA THR A 153 -13.26 2.88 -10.54
C THR A 153 -12.87 4.16 -9.81
N ALA A 154 -12.43 5.15 -10.55
CA ALA A 154 -12.14 6.48 -10.05
C ALA A 154 -13.40 7.20 -9.54
N THR A 155 -13.26 8.11 -8.58
CA THR A 155 -14.37 8.87 -7.99
C THR A 155 -15.04 9.82 -9.00
N ASP A 156 -14.32 10.29 -9.99
CA ASP A 156 -14.83 11.09 -11.12
C ASP A 156 -15.46 10.25 -12.22
N ARG A 157 -15.62 8.93 -11.99
CA ARG A 157 -16.28 7.97 -12.87
C ARG A 157 -15.81 8.05 -14.33
N GLN A 158 -14.54 8.37 -14.54
CA GLN A 158 -13.98 8.31 -15.88
C GLN A 158 -14.13 6.89 -16.41
N THR A 159 -14.92 6.73 -17.47
CA THR A 159 -15.06 5.47 -18.19
C THR A 159 -13.78 5.23 -18.97
N LEU A 160 -13.12 4.12 -18.68
CA LEU A 160 -12.00 3.64 -19.45
C LEU A 160 -12.49 2.57 -20.43
N PRO A 161 -11.83 2.41 -21.60
CA PRO A 161 -12.12 1.29 -22.48
C PRO A 161 -12.00 -0.04 -21.73
N ASP A 162 -12.86 -1.01 -22.06
CA ASP A 162 -12.86 -2.37 -21.49
C ASP A 162 -11.64 -3.21 -21.91
N ASN A 163 -10.44 -2.66 -21.74
CA ASN A 163 -9.19 -3.40 -21.95
C ASN A 163 -8.78 -4.20 -20.69
N GLU A 164 -9.72 -4.41 -19.77
CA GLU A 164 -9.50 -5.03 -18.46
C GLU A 164 -8.88 -6.42 -18.52
N TYR A 165 -9.12 -7.16 -19.59
CA TYR A 165 -8.83 -8.60 -19.64
C TYR A 165 -7.49 -8.93 -20.32
N GLN A 166 -6.71 -7.97 -20.74
CA GLN A 166 -5.57 -8.22 -21.61
C GLN A 166 -4.22 -7.67 -21.12
N GLN A 167 -4.18 -7.00 -19.96
CA GLN A 167 -2.95 -6.44 -19.42
C GLN A 167 -2.72 -6.89 -17.98
N PRO A 168 -1.46 -7.04 -17.52
CA PRO A 168 -1.15 -7.42 -16.14
C PRO A 168 -1.67 -6.41 -15.13
N ALA A 169 -1.53 -5.09 -15.41
CA ALA A 169 -2.22 -4.04 -14.66
C ALA A 169 -3.71 -4.08 -14.99
N THR A 170 -4.56 -3.97 -13.96
CA THR A 170 -6.01 -4.07 -14.13
C THR A 170 -6.58 -2.89 -14.91
N LYS A 171 -6.05 -1.68 -14.69
CA LYS A 171 -6.43 -0.45 -15.41
C LYS A 171 -5.20 0.43 -15.66
N ILE A 172 -5.28 1.28 -16.66
CA ILE A 172 -4.29 2.33 -16.92
C ILE A 172 -5.02 3.67 -17.00
N TYR A 173 -4.66 4.60 -16.13
CA TYR A 173 -5.17 5.97 -16.10
C TYR A 173 -4.06 6.94 -16.48
N HIS A 174 -4.21 7.70 -17.57
CA HIS A 174 -3.20 8.67 -18.01
C HIS A 174 -1.78 8.08 -18.09
N ASP A 175 -1.64 6.90 -18.69
CA ASP A 175 -0.39 6.12 -18.78
C ASP A 175 0.20 5.72 -17.41
N PHE A 176 -0.62 5.69 -16.37
CA PHE A 176 -0.24 5.27 -15.03
C PHE A 176 -1.00 4.02 -14.60
N PRO A 177 -0.29 2.91 -14.26
CA PRO A 177 -0.90 1.62 -14.02
C PRO A 177 -1.54 1.51 -12.64
N LEU A 178 -2.70 0.86 -12.60
CA LEU A 178 -3.41 0.47 -11.39
C LEU A 178 -3.51 -1.06 -11.35
N PHE A 179 -2.94 -1.67 -10.31
CA PHE A 179 -3.11 -3.08 -10.00
C PHE A 179 -4.24 -3.27 -8.98
N LEU A 180 -4.97 -4.37 -9.12
CA LEU A 180 -6.03 -4.72 -8.19
C LEU A 180 -5.46 -5.53 -7.02
N ARG A 181 -5.85 -5.15 -5.80
CA ARG A 181 -5.65 -5.93 -4.58
C ARG A 181 -6.99 -6.42 -4.06
N ARG A 182 -7.03 -7.63 -3.49
CA ARG A 182 -8.25 -8.32 -3.08
C ARG A 182 -8.26 -8.65 -1.61
N TYR A 183 -9.45 -8.77 -1.05
CA TYR A 183 -9.63 -9.24 0.31
C TYR A 183 -9.53 -10.78 0.38
N PRO A 184 -9.20 -11.36 1.55
CA PRO A 184 -9.05 -12.81 1.74
C PRO A 184 -10.25 -13.66 1.31
N GLU A 185 -11.45 -13.12 1.39
CA GLU A 185 -12.70 -13.78 0.98
C GLU A 185 -12.85 -13.94 -0.55
N ASP A 186 -12.12 -13.17 -1.34
CA ASP A 186 -12.22 -13.15 -2.80
C ASP A 186 -11.49 -14.33 -3.49
N ARG A 187 -11.57 -15.54 -2.93
CA ARG A 187 -10.81 -16.72 -3.39
C ARG A 187 -11.00 -17.04 -4.87
N ALA A 188 -12.22 -16.96 -5.38
CA ALA A 188 -12.50 -17.23 -6.80
C ALA A 188 -11.79 -16.20 -7.72
N ASP A 189 -11.60 -15.00 -7.23
CA ASP A 189 -10.92 -13.93 -7.95
C ASP A 189 -9.41 -14.13 -8.00
N PHE A 190 -8.78 -14.68 -6.95
CA PHE A 190 -7.36 -15.06 -6.97
C PHE A 190 -7.10 -16.15 -8.03
N VAL A 191 -7.96 -17.15 -8.13
CA VAL A 191 -7.87 -18.17 -9.19
C VAL A 191 -7.93 -17.53 -10.58
N ARG A 192 -8.86 -16.59 -10.78
CA ARG A 192 -8.99 -15.84 -12.03
C ARG A 192 -7.75 -15.00 -12.35
N ASP A 193 -7.19 -14.33 -11.35
CA ASP A 193 -5.99 -13.51 -11.53
C ASP A 193 -4.80 -14.36 -12.00
N VAL A 194 -4.60 -15.56 -11.42
CA VAL A 194 -3.59 -16.53 -11.90
C VAL A 194 -3.85 -16.92 -13.35
N GLN A 195 -5.10 -17.31 -13.69
CA GLN A 195 -5.47 -17.72 -15.06
C GLN A 195 -5.24 -16.61 -16.09
N TRP A 196 -5.37 -15.35 -15.70
CA TRP A 196 -5.16 -14.18 -16.55
C TRP A 196 -3.73 -13.65 -16.52
N GLY A 197 -2.81 -14.33 -15.84
CA GLY A 197 -1.42 -13.90 -15.72
C GLY A 197 -1.25 -12.61 -14.92
N ARG A 198 -2.14 -12.34 -13.98
CA ARG A 198 -2.10 -11.18 -13.08
C ARG A 198 -1.41 -11.54 -11.77
N PRO A 199 -0.82 -10.55 -11.05
CA PRO A 199 -0.30 -10.80 -9.73
C PRO A 199 -1.42 -11.09 -8.71
N ILE A 200 -1.09 -11.86 -7.69
CA ILE A 200 -1.94 -12.03 -6.51
C ILE A 200 -1.54 -10.98 -5.47
N VAL A 201 -2.45 -10.06 -5.17
CA VAL A 201 -2.22 -9.04 -4.14
C VAL A 201 -3.32 -9.09 -3.11
N VAL A 202 -2.97 -9.58 -1.92
CA VAL A 202 -3.89 -9.68 -0.78
C VAL A 202 -3.81 -8.39 0.02
N VAL A 203 -4.95 -7.89 0.51
CA VAL A 203 -4.99 -6.74 1.42
C VAL A 203 -5.68 -7.09 2.71
N GLU A 204 -5.07 -6.67 3.81
CA GLU A 204 -5.65 -6.76 5.15
C GLU A 204 -5.38 -5.51 5.98
N HIS A 205 -6.10 -5.37 7.07
CA HIS A 205 -5.83 -4.42 8.13
C HIS A 205 -5.31 -5.12 9.38
N HIS A 206 -4.60 -4.41 10.23
CA HIS A 206 -4.08 -4.96 11.49
C HIS A 206 -5.16 -5.62 12.37
N ALA A 207 -6.42 -5.21 12.26
CA ALA A 207 -7.53 -5.80 13.02
C ALA A 207 -7.84 -7.27 12.63
N ALA A 208 -7.46 -7.71 11.46
CA ALA A 208 -7.62 -9.11 11.03
C ALA A 208 -6.84 -10.09 11.92
N PHE A 209 -5.76 -9.61 12.54
CA PHE A 209 -4.90 -10.43 13.40
C PHE A 209 -5.37 -10.53 14.86
N LYS A 210 -6.58 -10.05 15.18
CA LYS A 210 -7.15 -10.11 16.54
C LYS A 210 -7.20 -11.53 17.11
N ASN A 211 -7.47 -12.52 16.26
CA ASN A 211 -7.54 -13.93 16.63
C ASN A 211 -6.28 -14.73 16.23
N GLY A 212 -5.14 -14.03 16.06
CA GLY A 212 -3.88 -14.61 15.59
C GLY A 212 -3.78 -14.65 14.06
N PHE A 213 -2.77 -15.37 13.55
CA PHE A 213 -2.40 -15.35 12.13
C PHE A 213 -3.01 -16.47 11.31
N ARG A 214 -3.66 -17.46 11.94
CA ARG A 214 -4.11 -18.70 11.30
C ARG A 214 -4.94 -18.47 10.04
N ALA A 215 -5.92 -17.55 10.09
CA ALA A 215 -6.76 -17.29 8.91
C ALA A 215 -5.93 -16.80 7.71
N MET A 216 -4.89 -16.00 7.99
CA MET A 216 -3.98 -15.50 6.95
C MET A 216 -3.03 -16.58 6.46
N THR A 217 -2.46 -17.39 7.36
CA THR A 217 -1.55 -18.48 6.94
C THR A 217 -2.28 -19.57 6.17
N ASP A 218 -3.52 -19.93 6.56
CA ASP A 218 -4.37 -20.84 5.79
C ASP A 218 -4.68 -20.31 4.37
N LEU A 219 -4.83 -18.98 4.21
CA LEU A 219 -5.00 -18.36 2.90
C LEU A 219 -3.70 -18.40 2.09
N VAL A 220 -2.57 -18.07 2.69
CA VAL A 220 -1.24 -18.12 2.04
C VAL A 220 -0.92 -19.52 1.56
N ASP A 221 -1.10 -20.52 2.41
CA ASP A 221 -0.87 -21.93 2.05
C ASP A 221 -1.78 -22.36 0.89
N TRP A 222 -3.04 -21.94 0.91
CA TRP A 222 -3.95 -22.19 -0.21
C TRP A 222 -3.50 -21.47 -1.49
N ILE A 223 -3.09 -20.19 -1.44
CA ILE A 223 -2.54 -19.47 -2.58
C ILE A 223 -1.34 -20.21 -3.16
N ASN A 224 -0.44 -20.73 -2.30
CA ASN A 224 0.72 -21.49 -2.72
C ASN A 224 0.37 -22.77 -3.50
N THR A 225 -0.88 -23.27 -3.39
CA THR A 225 -1.36 -24.41 -4.20
C THR A 225 -1.85 -24.01 -5.60
N LEU A 226 -2.03 -22.73 -5.91
CA LEU A 226 -2.61 -22.27 -7.18
C LEU A 226 -1.64 -22.35 -8.36
N GLY A 227 -0.37 -22.61 -8.12
CA GLY A 227 0.65 -22.71 -9.16
C GLY A 227 2.05 -22.39 -8.66
N ASN A 228 2.91 -21.95 -9.57
CA ASN A 228 4.25 -21.47 -9.21
C ASN A 228 4.16 -20.03 -8.69
N ILE A 229 3.97 -19.87 -7.38
CA ILE A 229 3.78 -18.59 -6.72
C ILE A 229 5.11 -18.13 -6.11
N ARG A 230 5.52 -16.89 -6.45
CA ARG A 230 6.67 -16.22 -5.83
C ARG A 230 6.21 -14.96 -5.09
N TRP A 231 6.36 -14.99 -3.78
CA TRP A 231 6.07 -13.84 -2.92
C TRP A 231 7.19 -12.81 -2.97
N THR A 232 6.84 -11.54 -3.16
CA THR A 232 7.80 -10.44 -3.32
C THR A 232 7.17 -9.07 -3.06
N SER A 233 7.96 -7.98 -3.13
CA SER A 233 7.49 -6.61 -2.92
C SER A 233 6.59 -6.11 -4.04
N LEU A 234 5.80 -5.06 -3.77
CA LEU A 234 4.97 -4.40 -4.77
C LEU A 234 5.80 -3.76 -5.88
N LEU A 235 6.98 -3.26 -5.54
CA LEU A 235 7.92 -2.72 -6.53
C LEU A 235 8.34 -3.81 -7.53
N ASN A 236 8.76 -4.97 -7.02
CA ASN A 236 9.15 -6.09 -7.87
C ASN A 236 7.99 -6.58 -8.73
N ILE A 237 6.77 -6.60 -8.20
CA ILE A 237 5.56 -6.92 -8.97
C ILE A 237 5.37 -5.90 -10.10
N ALA A 238 5.39 -4.60 -9.79
CA ALA A 238 5.19 -3.57 -10.78
C ALA A 238 6.28 -3.62 -11.87
N GLU A 239 7.57 -3.68 -11.49
CA GLU A 239 8.68 -3.77 -12.44
C GLU A 239 8.59 -5.02 -13.34
N TYR A 240 8.23 -6.16 -12.78
CA TYR A 240 8.10 -7.41 -13.53
C TYR A 240 6.98 -7.33 -14.59
N TYR A 241 5.79 -6.88 -14.17
CA TYR A 241 4.63 -6.86 -15.05
C TYR A 241 4.63 -5.70 -16.05
N LEU A 242 5.23 -4.56 -15.71
CA LEU A 242 5.34 -3.41 -16.60
C LEU A 242 6.55 -3.52 -17.53
N GLY A 243 7.57 -4.29 -17.15
CA GLY A 243 8.85 -4.35 -17.87
C GLY A 243 9.67 -3.05 -17.71
N GLU A 244 9.35 -2.24 -16.73
CA GLU A 244 9.97 -0.94 -16.44
C GLU A 244 10.62 -0.94 -15.07
N LYS A 245 11.70 -0.15 -14.91
CA LYS A 245 12.34 0.11 -13.63
C LYS A 245 11.72 1.33 -12.95
N ALA A 246 11.67 1.31 -11.63
CA ALA A 246 11.26 2.49 -10.89
C ALA A 246 12.14 3.69 -11.24
N PRO A 247 11.55 4.88 -11.46
CA PRO A 247 12.31 6.09 -11.70
C PRO A 247 13.16 6.45 -10.48
N ASP A 248 14.33 7.08 -10.72
CA ASP A 248 15.15 7.64 -9.63
C ASP A 248 14.40 8.82 -9.00
N ILE A 249 13.75 8.55 -7.88
CA ILE A 249 12.94 9.54 -7.19
C ILE A 249 13.85 10.47 -6.41
N ARG A 250 13.99 11.70 -6.90
CA ARG A 250 14.60 12.80 -6.17
C ARG A 250 13.54 13.87 -5.90
N PRO A 251 12.88 13.83 -4.73
CA PRO A 251 11.93 14.88 -4.36
C PRO A 251 12.64 16.23 -4.41
N LYS A 252 12.26 17.07 -5.36
CA LYS A 252 13.01 18.30 -5.71
C LYS A 252 12.92 19.38 -4.65
N THR A 253 11.89 19.38 -3.80
CA THR A 253 11.69 20.46 -2.82
C THR A 253 10.93 19.97 -1.60
N ARG A 254 11.30 20.51 -0.44
CA ARG A 254 10.48 20.41 0.77
C ARG A 254 9.10 21.02 0.49
N PRO A 255 7.99 20.31 0.72
CA PRO A 255 6.66 20.88 0.54
C PRO A 255 6.47 22.16 1.35
N SER A 256 5.70 23.10 0.82
CA SER A 256 5.30 24.28 1.57
C SER A 256 4.69 23.88 2.91
N PRO A 257 5.07 24.53 4.02
CA PRO A 257 4.53 24.18 5.32
C PRO A 257 3.01 24.38 5.30
N GLU A 258 2.28 23.32 5.59
CA GLU A 258 0.82 23.41 5.78
C GLU A 258 0.52 24.47 6.83
N ARG A 259 -0.57 25.25 6.62
CA ARG A 259 -1.02 26.24 7.62
C ARG A 259 -1.18 25.58 8.98
N LEU A 260 -0.76 26.23 10.05
CA LEU A 260 -0.74 25.67 11.40
C LEU A 260 -2.08 25.03 11.82
N ARG A 261 -3.21 25.65 11.46
CA ARG A 261 -4.56 25.09 11.72
C ARG A 261 -4.79 23.76 10.98
N ALA A 262 -4.33 23.62 9.72
CA ALA A 262 -4.45 22.38 8.95
C ALA A 262 -3.59 21.28 9.58
N ARG A 263 -2.36 21.60 9.98
CA ARG A 263 -1.46 20.65 10.69
C ARG A 263 -2.05 20.17 11.99
N LEU A 264 -2.60 21.06 12.81
CA LEU A 264 -3.26 20.70 14.07
C LEU A 264 -4.48 19.79 13.82
N LYS A 265 -5.32 20.13 12.84
CA LYS A 265 -6.48 19.30 12.47
C LYS A 265 -6.07 17.90 12.02
N ILE A 266 -5.03 17.77 11.21
CA ILE A 266 -4.48 16.48 10.76
C ILE A 266 -3.92 15.73 11.98
N ALA A 267 -3.13 16.37 12.84
CA ALA A 267 -2.54 15.76 14.02
C ALA A 267 -3.60 15.20 14.96
N VAL A 268 -4.64 15.98 15.26
CA VAL A 268 -5.76 15.54 16.12
C VAL A 268 -6.50 14.35 15.49
N ARG A 269 -6.87 14.44 14.20
CA ARG A 269 -7.55 13.34 13.51
C ARG A 269 -6.74 12.06 13.50
N ARG A 270 -5.43 12.16 13.24
CA ARG A 270 -4.52 11.00 13.25
C ARG A 270 -4.42 10.39 14.64
N ARG A 271 -4.28 11.19 15.69
CA ARG A 271 -4.25 10.69 17.08
C ARG A 271 -5.56 10.01 17.49
N LEU A 272 -6.70 10.56 17.08
CA LEU A 272 -8.01 9.94 17.31
C LEU A 272 -8.16 8.63 16.54
N SER A 273 -7.71 8.57 15.28
CA SER A 273 -7.72 7.33 14.51
C SER A 273 -6.85 6.26 15.18
N GLU A 274 -5.63 6.61 15.55
CA GLU A 274 -4.71 5.68 16.24
C GLU A 274 -5.26 5.20 17.58
N ALA A 275 -5.86 6.11 18.38
CA ALA A 275 -6.50 5.72 19.62
C ALA A 275 -7.67 4.74 19.39
N ARG A 276 -8.44 4.94 18.31
CA ARG A 276 -9.50 4.01 17.89
C ARG A 276 -8.92 2.66 17.48
N ASP A 277 -7.88 2.67 16.66
CA ASP A 277 -7.29 1.47 16.08
C ASP A 277 -6.55 0.63 17.15
N ASN A 278 -5.98 1.31 18.16
CA ASN A 278 -5.34 0.68 19.33
C ASN A 278 -6.28 0.54 20.55
N TYR A 279 -7.57 0.86 20.42
CA TYR A 279 -8.55 0.82 21.50
C TYR A 279 -8.58 -0.51 22.26
N ILE A 280 -8.24 -1.60 21.60
CA ILE A 280 -8.30 -2.96 22.15
C ILE A 280 -7.09 -3.27 23.06
N GLU A 281 -5.96 -2.54 22.93
CA GLU A 281 -4.69 -2.97 23.53
C GLU A 281 -4.00 -1.94 24.43
N THR A 282 -4.33 -0.65 24.36
CA THR A 282 -3.56 0.36 25.10
C THR A 282 -4.36 1.06 26.20
N ASN A 283 -3.79 1.07 27.41
CA ASN A 283 -4.23 1.90 28.56
C ASN A 283 -3.65 3.32 28.51
N ASP A 284 -3.33 3.85 27.33
CA ASP A 284 -2.80 5.20 27.25
C ASP A 284 -3.88 6.28 27.44
N LEU A 285 -3.44 7.52 27.70
CA LEU A 285 -4.32 8.65 27.98
C LEU A 285 -5.30 8.91 26.82
N MET A 286 -4.86 8.77 25.56
CA MET A 286 -5.69 9.02 24.38
C MET A 286 -6.79 7.96 24.21
N THR A 287 -6.50 6.72 24.53
CA THR A 287 -7.48 5.64 24.56
C THR A 287 -8.52 5.87 25.65
N ARG A 288 -8.09 6.37 26.82
CA ARG A 288 -9.00 6.75 27.92
C ARG A 288 -9.90 7.92 27.52
N ILE A 289 -9.35 8.96 26.89
CA ILE A 289 -10.12 10.11 26.39
C ILE A 289 -11.13 9.65 25.34
N TYR A 290 -10.74 8.79 24.39
CA TYR A 290 -11.65 8.27 23.39
C TYR A 290 -12.81 7.47 23.99
N ARG A 291 -12.57 6.68 25.05
CA ARG A 291 -13.63 5.99 25.81
C ARG A 291 -14.61 6.96 26.46
N LEU A 292 -14.11 8.06 27.03
CA LEU A 292 -14.96 9.07 27.68
C LEU A 292 -15.83 9.87 26.69
N ILE A 293 -15.38 10.05 25.45
CA ILE A 293 -16.13 10.80 24.42
C ILE A 293 -17.21 9.94 23.75
N ARG A 294 -17.07 8.62 23.79
CA ARG A 294 -18.01 7.68 23.16
C ARG A 294 -18.96 6.96 24.11
N GLY A 295 -18.71 6.96 25.40
CA GLY A 295 -19.63 6.48 26.44
C GLY A 295 -20.61 7.57 26.80
#